data_166e7fa61d547146bc3a269954e028f4
#
_entry.id   166e7fa61d547146bc3a269954e028f4
#
_cell.length_a   1.000
_cell.length_b   1.000
_cell.length_c   1.000
_cell.angle_alpha   90.00
_cell.angle_beta   90.00
_cell.angle_gamma   90.00
#
_symmetry.space_group_name_H-M   'P 1'
#
loop_
_entity.id
_entity.type
_entity.pdbx_description
1 polymer ?
#
loop_
_entity_poly.entity_id
_entity_poly.type
_entity_poly.pdbx_seq_one_letter_code
_entity_poly.pdbx_strand_id
1 'polypeptide(L)'
;MPKVSEEYYKNKRREIIDAAYRVCARKPITSIDMKDIIAETGFSHGVIYRYYKDLDEVFKDLVITINSENKINDRLDEILSKADIREWEQTIYDICRMLADYMKEVGTDLLKVSIYGDMLAMSDPERAMKIAQRLGKDEQSPLLYATEAMTAFLTKVIKQNKLKPAVPVDQIIQFFIVNYHGIQSGYVLTECFKAEHIEGKYKIDDMYRNLATSVVLMMGGKAAK
;
A
#
# COMPACT_ATOMS: atom_id res chain seq x y z
N MET A 1 8.46 35.24 -25.36
CA MET A 1 7.44 34.45 -24.62
C MET A 1 7.80 34.49 -23.15
N PRO A 2 6.87 34.82 -22.23
CA PRO A 2 7.19 34.79 -20.81
C PRO A 2 7.61 33.36 -20.42
N LYS A 3 8.69 33.24 -19.68
CA LYS A 3 9.21 31.99 -19.16
C LYS A 3 8.17 31.48 -18.16
N VAL A 4 7.48 30.41 -18.48
CA VAL A 4 6.51 29.77 -17.58
C VAL A 4 7.27 29.40 -16.31
N SER A 5 6.76 29.79 -15.14
CA SER A 5 7.45 29.55 -13.87
C SER A 5 7.55 28.05 -13.59
N GLU A 6 8.60 27.63 -12.89
CA GLU A 6 8.77 26.24 -12.45
C GLU A 6 7.59 25.77 -11.60
N GLU A 7 7.04 26.66 -10.80
CA GLU A 7 5.84 26.42 -9.98
C GLU A 7 4.61 26.12 -10.84
N TYR A 8 4.40 26.87 -11.92
CA TYR A 8 3.32 26.56 -12.87
C TYR A 8 3.46 25.15 -13.47
N TYR A 9 4.71 24.77 -13.79
CA TYR A 9 5.01 23.44 -14.33
C TYR A 9 4.67 22.34 -13.31
N LYS A 10 5.08 22.52 -12.04
CA LYS A 10 4.78 21.60 -10.94
C LYS A 10 3.26 21.47 -10.71
N ASN A 11 2.57 22.60 -10.68
CA ASN A 11 1.11 22.59 -10.48
C ASN A 11 0.38 21.86 -11.60
N LYS A 12 0.80 22.05 -12.87
CA LYS A 12 0.18 21.33 -13.99
C LYS A 12 0.47 19.81 -13.96
N ARG A 13 1.67 19.42 -13.58
CA ARG A 13 1.95 17.99 -13.36
C ARG A 13 1.06 17.41 -12.25
N ARG A 14 0.89 18.16 -11.15
CA ARG A 14 0.01 17.73 -10.05
C ARG A 14 -1.43 17.55 -10.51
N GLU A 15 -2.02 18.50 -11.26
CA GLU A 15 -3.36 18.39 -11.82
C GLU A 15 -3.53 17.11 -12.67
N ILE A 16 -2.50 16.74 -13.46
CA ILE A 16 -2.51 15.53 -14.29
C ILE A 16 -2.45 14.27 -13.40
N ILE A 17 -1.61 14.26 -12.37
CA ILE A 17 -1.49 13.12 -11.45
C ILE A 17 -2.78 12.94 -10.64
N ASP A 18 -3.39 14.02 -10.16
CA ASP A 18 -4.67 13.96 -9.45
C ASP A 18 -5.78 13.41 -10.35
N ALA A 19 -5.79 13.77 -11.64
CA ALA A 19 -6.70 13.19 -12.62
C ALA A 19 -6.42 11.69 -12.85
N ALA A 20 -5.14 11.31 -12.98
CA ALA A 20 -4.75 9.92 -13.11
C ALA A 20 -5.21 9.08 -11.89
N TYR A 21 -5.03 9.61 -10.68
CA TYR A 21 -5.54 8.98 -9.45
C TYR A 21 -7.05 8.72 -9.53
N ARG A 22 -7.84 9.75 -9.88
CA ARG A 22 -9.31 9.60 -10.01
C ARG A 22 -9.72 8.58 -11.08
N VAL A 23 -8.99 8.53 -12.19
CA VAL A 23 -9.24 7.51 -13.24
C VAL A 23 -8.89 6.11 -12.71
N CYS A 24 -7.73 5.94 -12.07
CA CYS A 24 -7.30 4.67 -11.48
C CYS A 24 -8.24 4.17 -10.37
N ALA A 25 -8.86 5.07 -9.61
CA ALA A 25 -9.85 4.67 -8.60
C ALA A 25 -11.15 4.08 -9.20
N ARG A 26 -11.41 4.34 -10.49
CA ARG A 26 -12.64 3.90 -11.20
C ARG A 26 -12.41 2.80 -12.25
N LYS A 27 -11.19 2.69 -12.75
CA LYS A 27 -10.83 1.75 -13.83
C LYS A 27 -9.58 0.96 -13.49
N PRO A 28 -9.51 -0.35 -13.79
CA PRO A 28 -8.27 -1.09 -13.73
C PRO A 28 -7.18 -0.47 -14.60
N ILE A 29 -5.96 -0.40 -14.11
CA ILE A 29 -4.81 0.23 -14.80
C ILE A 29 -4.61 -0.34 -16.22
N THR A 30 -4.87 -1.63 -16.41
CA THR A 30 -4.80 -2.31 -17.72
C THR A 30 -5.80 -1.80 -18.76
N SER A 31 -6.89 -1.14 -18.31
CA SER A 31 -7.96 -0.61 -19.16
C SER A 31 -7.88 0.90 -19.34
N ILE A 32 -6.85 1.56 -18.82
CA ILE A 32 -6.65 3.00 -18.90
C ILE A 32 -5.76 3.34 -20.09
N ASP A 33 -6.16 4.36 -20.84
CA ASP A 33 -5.33 4.97 -21.86
C ASP A 33 -5.12 6.48 -21.60
N MET A 34 -4.25 7.11 -22.40
CA MET A 34 -3.96 8.54 -22.24
C MET A 34 -5.20 9.42 -22.50
N LYS A 35 -6.18 8.94 -23.29
CA LYS A 35 -7.42 9.68 -23.55
C LYS A 35 -8.29 9.78 -22.30
N ASP A 36 -8.27 8.76 -21.44
CA ASP A 36 -8.96 8.80 -20.15
C ASP A 36 -8.43 9.94 -19.27
N ILE A 37 -7.09 10.08 -19.23
CA ILE A 37 -6.43 11.15 -18.45
C ILE A 37 -6.74 12.54 -19.06
N ILE A 38 -6.70 12.65 -20.38
CA ILE A 38 -7.03 13.89 -21.11
C ILE A 38 -8.48 14.29 -20.83
N ALA A 39 -9.41 13.35 -20.92
CA ALA A 39 -10.83 13.60 -20.65
C ALA A 39 -11.06 14.05 -19.20
N GLU A 40 -10.37 13.42 -18.24
CA GLU A 40 -10.50 13.74 -16.81
C GLU A 40 -9.92 15.11 -16.46
N THR A 41 -8.80 15.52 -17.09
CA THR A 41 -8.18 16.83 -16.85
C THR A 41 -8.92 17.97 -17.57
N GLY A 42 -9.61 17.68 -18.65
CA GLY A 42 -10.13 18.68 -19.59
C GLY A 42 -9.05 19.42 -20.40
N PHE A 43 -7.79 18.96 -20.32
CA PHE A 43 -6.68 19.56 -21.09
C PHE A 43 -6.70 19.06 -22.53
N SER A 44 -6.12 19.87 -23.45
CA SER A 44 -5.91 19.40 -24.82
C SER A 44 -4.79 18.36 -24.88
N HIS A 45 -4.83 17.49 -25.90
CA HIS A 45 -3.75 16.54 -26.19
C HIS A 45 -2.34 17.19 -26.14
N GLY A 46 -2.16 18.33 -26.83
CA GLY A 46 -0.90 19.04 -26.89
C GLY A 46 -0.41 19.53 -25.51
N VAL A 47 -1.32 19.81 -24.59
CA VAL A 47 -0.95 20.19 -23.20
C VAL A 47 -0.41 18.98 -22.45
N ILE A 48 -1.12 17.86 -22.44
CA ILE A 48 -0.70 16.66 -21.70
C ILE A 48 0.68 16.17 -22.19
N TYR A 49 0.87 16.06 -23.50
CA TYR A 49 2.11 15.55 -24.08
C TYR A 49 3.35 16.48 -23.93
N ARG A 50 3.15 17.69 -23.42
CA ARG A 50 4.29 18.54 -22.95
C ARG A 50 4.85 18.07 -21.60
N TYR A 51 4.04 17.39 -20.79
CA TYR A 51 4.40 16.97 -19.43
C TYR A 51 4.77 15.49 -19.36
N TYR A 52 4.09 14.65 -20.14
CA TYR A 52 4.23 13.20 -20.12
C TYR A 52 4.24 12.64 -21.53
N LYS A 53 5.28 11.88 -21.88
CA LYS A 53 5.44 11.27 -23.20
C LYS A 53 4.51 10.08 -23.40
N ASP A 54 4.29 9.32 -22.33
CA ASP A 54 3.48 8.11 -22.32
C ASP A 54 2.74 7.96 -20.98
N LEU A 55 1.82 7.03 -20.94
CA LEU A 55 1.00 6.74 -19.77
C LEU A 55 1.84 6.15 -18.62
N ASP A 56 2.92 5.43 -18.93
CA ASP A 56 3.78 4.82 -17.92
C ASP A 56 4.60 5.88 -17.17
N GLU A 57 4.90 7.02 -17.80
CA GLU A 57 5.46 8.19 -17.09
C GLU A 57 4.44 8.81 -16.12
N VAL A 58 3.15 8.84 -16.48
CA VAL A 58 2.09 9.29 -15.59
C VAL A 58 1.96 8.33 -14.41
N PHE A 59 1.92 7.04 -14.65
CA PHE A 59 1.80 6.04 -13.59
C PHE A 59 3.02 6.03 -12.66
N LYS A 60 4.23 6.21 -13.21
CA LYS A 60 5.44 6.38 -12.40
C LYS A 60 5.28 7.54 -11.41
N ASP A 61 4.89 8.72 -11.90
CA ASP A 61 4.74 9.89 -11.05
C ASP A 61 3.55 9.75 -10.06
N LEU A 62 2.50 9.04 -10.45
CA LEU A 62 1.39 8.69 -9.56
C LEU A 62 1.89 7.83 -8.39
N VAL A 63 2.69 6.79 -8.66
CA VAL A 63 3.28 5.94 -7.61
C VAL A 63 4.18 6.75 -6.68
N ILE A 64 5.06 7.60 -7.22
CA ILE A 64 5.92 8.49 -6.43
C ILE A 64 5.07 9.40 -5.52
N THR A 65 4.01 9.99 -6.07
CA THR A 65 3.11 10.87 -5.30
C THR A 65 2.42 10.12 -4.17
N ILE A 66 1.85 8.95 -4.46
CA ILE A 66 1.19 8.11 -3.46
C ILE A 66 2.20 7.71 -2.36
N ASN A 67 3.40 7.27 -2.73
CA ASN A 67 4.42 6.86 -1.76
C ASN A 67 4.88 8.03 -0.90
N SER A 68 5.06 9.22 -1.48
CA SER A 68 5.50 10.41 -0.73
C SER A 68 4.47 10.95 0.27
N GLU A 69 3.18 10.73 -0.01
CA GLU A 69 2.07 11.12 0.85
C GLU A 69 1.70 10.02 1.87
N ASN A 70 2.19 8.81 1.66
CA ASN A 70 1.92 7.67 2.51
C ASN A 70 2.73 7.75 3.82
N LYS A 71 2.05 7.82 4.95
CA LYS A 71 2.64 7.90 6.29
C LYS A 71 2.68 6.56 7.03
N ILE A 72 2.44 5.45 6.34
CA ILE A 72 2.35 4.13 7.00
C ILE A 72 3.68 3.70 7.61
N ASN A 73 4.79 3.99 6.93
CA ASN A 73 6.12 3.66 7.43
C ASN A 73 6.51 4.52 8.64
N ASP A 74 6.19 5.82 8.61
CA ASP A 74 6.41 6.71 9.76
C ASP A 74 5.66 6.21 11.00
N ARG A 75 4.41 5.74 10.83
CA ARG A 75 3.59 5.16 11.91
C ARG A 75 4.17 3.83 12.42
N LEU A 76 4.66 3.00 11.51
CA LEU A 76 5.33 1.74 11.88
C LEU A 76 6.59 2.03 12.71
N ASP A 77 7.42 2.96 12.27
CA ASP A 77 8.63 3.36 12.98
C ASP A 77 8.32 3.94 14.36
N GLU A 78 7.27 4.74 14.49
CA GLU A 78 6.82 5.26 15.77
C GLU A 78 6.47 4.13 16.75
N ILE A 79 5.72 3.11 16.30
CA ILE A 79 5.39 1.95 17.13
C ILE A 79 6.64 1.17 17.49
N LEU A 80 7.50 0.86 16.51
CA LEU A 80 8.70 0.06 16.73
C LEU A 80 9.73 0.76 17.61
N SER A 81 9.84 2.09 17.54
CA SER A 81 10.74 2.87 18.38
C SER A 81 10.35 2.88 19.86
N LYS A 82 9.05 2.74 20.15
CA LYS A 82 8.49 2.70 21.50
C LYS A 82 8.32 1.28 22.06
N ALA A 83 8.57 0.25 21.22
CA ALA A 83 8.32 -1.13 21.57
C ALA A 83 9.22 -1.64 22.70
N ASP A 84 8.63 -2.13 23.79
CA ASP A 84 9.35 -2.97 24.76
C ASP A 84 9.40 -4.41 24.21
N ILE A 85 10.60 -4.90 24.03
CA ILE A 85 10.85 -6.27 23.53
C ILE A 85 10.22 -7.35 24.44
N ARG A 86 10.00 -7.04 25.72
CA ARG A 86 9.33 -7.97 26.66
C ARG A 86 7.82 -8.00 26.47
N GLU A 87 7.25 -6.95 25.90
CA GLU A 87 5.82 -6.81 25.59
C GLU A 87 5.56 -6.89 24.08
N TRP A 88 6.38 -7.66 23.39
CA TRP A 88 6.37 -7.75 21.93
C TRP A 88 5.02 -8.22 21.35
N GLU A 89 4.28 -9.04 22.09
CA GLU A 89 2.93 -9.44 21.68
C GLU A 89 2.02 -8.20 21.49
N GLN A 90 2.06 -7.27 22.45
CA GLN A 90 1.28 -6.04 22.36
C GLN A 90 1.72 -5.20 21.16
N THR A 91 3.02 -5.13 20.87
CA THR A 91 3.54 -4.42 19.69
C THR A 91 2.95 -4.98 18.38
N ILE A 92 2.81 -6.32 18.25
CA ILE A 92 2.17 -6.92 17.08
C ILE A 92 0.69 -6.52 16.97
N TYR A 93 -0.04 -6.50 18.08
CA TYR A 93 -1.45 -6.02 18.09
C TYR A 93 -1.54 -4.54 17.73
N ASP A 94 -0.62 -3.71 18.20
CA ASP A 94 -0.61 -2.27 17.90
C ASP A 94 -0.30 -1.99 16.42
N ILE A 95 0.63 -2.74 15.81
CA ILE A 95 0.90 -2.68 14.38
C ILE A 95 -0.35 -3.09 13.57
N CYS A 96 -1.00 -4.18 13.92
CA CYS A 96 -2.20 -4.64 13.22
C CYS A 96 -3.36 -3.65 13.38
N ARG A 97 -3.53 -3.02 14.55
CA ARG A 97 -4.52 -1.96 14.77
C ARG A 97 -4.21 -0.75 13.90
N MET A 98 -2.95 -0.31 13.88
CA MET A 98 -2.51 0.79 13.02
C MET A 98 -2.83 0.53 11.54
N LEU A 99 -2.64 -0.70 11.05
CA LEU A 99 -2.98 -1.08 9.67
C LEU A 99 -4.50 -1.04 9.42
N ALA A 100 -5.32 -1.50 10.36
CA ALA A 100 -6.77 -1.41 10.26
C ALA A 100 -7.24 0.06 10.18
N ASP A 101 -6.69 0.92 11.03
CA ASP A 101 -7.01 2.34 11.06
C ASP A 101 -6.54 3.04 9.79
N TYR A 102 -5.33 2.73 9.32
CA TYR A 102 -4.80 3.23 8.06
C TYR A 102 -5.71 2.90 6.87
N MET A 103 -6.17 1.66 6.72
CA MET A 103 -7.07 1.28 5.61
C MET A 103 -8.40 2.04 5.65
N LYS A 104 -8.94 2.30 6.84
CA LYS A 104 -10.16 3.11 7.00
C LYS A 104 -9.92 4.58 6.63
N GLU A 105 -8.79 5.13 7.01
CA GLU A 105 -8.44 6.54 6.74
C GLU A 105 -8.20 6.82 5.26
N VAL A 106 -7.42 5.97 4.57
CA VAL A 106 -7.09 6.20 3.15
C VAL A 106 -8.25 5.94 2.21
N GLY A 107 -9.24 5.18 2.69
CA GLY A 107 -10.47 4.89 1.94
C GLY A 107 -10.28 3.91 0.79
N THR A 108 -11.40 3.52 0.20
CA THR A 108 -11.44 2.47 -0.82
C THR A 108 -10.74 2.86 -2.13
N ASP A 109 -10.66 4.14 -2.47
CA ASP A 109 -10.09 4.56 -3.75
C ASP A 109 -8.58 4.32 -3.81
N LEU A 110 -7.84 4.67 -2.75
CA LEU A 110 -6.41 4.36 -2.69
C LEU A 110 -6.16 2.85 -2.66
N LEU A 111 -6.97 2.12 -1.89
CA LEU A 111 -6.85 0.67 -1.82
C LEU A 111 -7.13 -0.01 -3.17
N LYS A 112 -8.09 0.48 -3.97
CA LYS A 112 -8.32 0.02 -5.35
C LYS A 112 -7.12 0.30 -6.25
N VAL A 113 -6.53 1.49 -6.17
CA VAL A 113 -5.34 1.83 -6.96
C VAL A 113 -4.20 0.86 -6.64
N SER A 114 -3.99 0.51 -5.37
CA SER A 114 -3.01 -0.50 -4.96
C SER A 114 -3.33 -1.88 -5.56
N ILE A 115 -4.57 -2.37 -5.40
CA ILE A 115 -5.01 -3.66 -5.95
C ILE A 115 -4.86 -3.71 -7.48
N TYR A 116 -5.18 -2.62 -8.17
CA TYR A 116 -5.01 -2.54 -9.62
C TYR A 116 -3.54 -2.50 -10.05
N GLY A 117 -2.65 -1.99 -9.20
CA GLY A 117 -1.20 -2.11 -9.38
C GLY A 117 -0.73 -3.57 -9.34
N ASP A 118 -1.21 -4.33 -8.34
CA ASP A 118 -0.93 -5.76 -8.24
C ASP A 118 -1.51 -6.54 -9.44
N MET A 119 -2.71 -6.19 -9.89
CA MET A 119 -3.32 -6.79 -11.10
C MET A 119 -2.50 -6.50 -12.35
N LEU A 120 -1.92 -5.30 -12.50
CA LEU A 120 -1.00 -5.00 -13.60
C LEU A 120 0.24 -5.89 -13.52
N ALA A 121 0.83 -6.05 -12.34
CA ALA A 121 1.99 -6.91 -12.16
C ALA A 121 1.71 -8.38 -12.49
N MET A 122 0.49 -8.86 -12.26
CA MET A 122 0.06 -10.21 -12.63
C MET A 122 -0.27 -10.38 -14.12
N SER A 123 -0.87 -9.36 -14.75
CA SER A 123 -1.38 -9.45 -16.13
C SER A 123 -0.37 -9.00 -17.19
N ASP A 124 0.52 -8.06 -16.85
CA ASP A 124 1.59 -7.52 -17.70
C ASP A 124 2.85 -7.23 -16.88
N PRO A 125 3.56 -8.29 -16.44
CA PRO A 125 4.73 -8.15 -15.57
C PRO A 125 5.87 -7.37 -16.23
N GLU A 126 6.00 -7.42 -17.56
CA GLU A 126 7.03 -6.65 -18.27
C GLU A 126 6.78 -5.15 -18.17
N ARG A 127 5.53 -4.71 -18.33
CA ARG A 127 5.13 -3.31 -18.19
C ARG A 127 5.27 -2.85 -16.76
N ALA A 128 4.80 -3.63 -15.80
CA ALA A 128 4.95 -3.33 -14.37
C ALA A 128 6.43 -3.15 -13.99
N MET A 129 7.31 -4.03 -14.48
CA MET A 129 8.76 -3.93 -14.26
C MET A 129 9.36 -2.68 -14.91
N LYS A 130 8.93 -2.32 -16.12
CA LYS A 130 9.39 -1.07 -16.78
C LYS A 130 9.01 0.17 -15.98
N ILE A 131 7.79 0.22 -15.43
CA ILE A 131 7.35 1.31 -14.56
C ILE A 131 8.20 1.34 -13.29
N ALA A 132 8.38 0.19 -12.63
CA ALA A 132 9.19 0.07 -11.42
C ALA A 132 10.67 0.50 -11.65
N GLN A 133 11.28 0.13 -12.77
CA GLN A 133 12.63 0.56 -13.11
C GLN A 133 12.77 2.08 -13.31
N ARG A 134 11.69 2.76 -13.69
CA ARG A 134 11.66 4.23 -13.83
C ARG A 134 11.53 4.95 -12.48
N LEU A 135 11.14 4.25 -11.38
CA LEU A 135 10.96 4.86 -10.06
C LEU A 135 12.28 5.31 -9.42
N GLY A 136 13.40 4.84 -9.83
CA GLY A 136 14.69 5.19 -9.23
C GLY A 136 15.03 4.34 -7.99
N LYS A 137 16.30 4.34 -7.62
CA LYS A 137 16.79 3.49 -6.51
C LYS A 137 16.38 3.99 -5.12
N ASP A 138 16.04 5.27 -5.02
CA ASP A 138 15.69 5.91 -3.74
C ASP A 138 14.19 5.77 -3.40
N GLU A 139 13.39 5.27 -4.34
CA GLU A 139 11.96 5.02 -4.18
C GLU A 139 11.71 3.59 -3.68
N GLN A 140 12.05 3.33 -2.41
CA GLN A 140 11.73 2.05 -1.80
C GLN A 140 10.22 1.89 -1.64
N SER A 141 9.70 0.72 -2.05
CA SER A 141 8.28 0.37 -1.82
C SER A 141 7.99 0.40 -0.31
N PRO A 142 6.88 1.06 0.12
CA PRO A 142 6.45 1.02 1.52
C PRO A 142 6.32 -0.41 2.07
N LEU A 143 5.87 -1.34 1.25
CA LEU A 143 5.75 -2.75 1.63
C LEU A 143 7.12 -3.40 1.84
N LEU A 144 8.11 -3.11 0.99
CA LEU A 144 9.47 -3.64 1.16
C LEU A 144 10.09 -3.11 2.45
N TYR A 145 9.98 -1.80 2.69
CA TYR A 145 10.43 -1.18 3.94
C TYR A 145 9.80 -1.84 5.17
N ALA A 146 8.47 -1.96 5.20
CA ALA A 146 7.75 -2.58 6.30
C ALA A 146 8.17 -4.05 6.52
N THR A 147 8.41 -4.79 5.43
CA THR A 147 8.89 -6.17 5.46
C THR A 147 10.26 -6.28 6.14
N GLU A 148 11.20 -5.39 5.78
CA GLU A 148 12.54 -5.36 6.38
C GLU A 148 12.48 -4.96 7.85
N ALA A 149 11.73 -3.92 8.20
CA ALA A 149 11.57 -3.44 9.57
C ALA A 149 10.93 -4.52 10.47
N MET A 150 9.87 -5.17 10.00
CA MET A 150 9.21 -6.27 10.72
C MET A 150 10.13 -7.49 10.89
N THR A 151 10.87 -7.87 9.85
CA THR A 151 11.82 -8.98 9.92
C THR A 151 12.90 -8.71 10.97
N ALA A 152 13.44 -7.50 10.99
CA ALA A 152 14.44 -7.09 11.98
C ALA A 152 13.86 -7.13 13.41
N PHE A 153 12.65 -6.58 13.60
CA PHE A 153 11.95 -6.59 14.88
C PHE A 153 11.71 -8.02 15.38
N LEU A 154 11.07 -8.89 14.57
CA LEU A 154 10.78 -10.26 14.97
C LEU A 154 12.04 -11.06 15.29
N THR A 155 13.10 -10.90 14.50
CA THR A 155 14.40 -11.54 14.75
C THR A 155 14.98 -11.11 16.09
N LYS A 156 14.92 -9.82 16.42
CA LYS A 156 15.37 -9.28 17.71
C LYS A 156 14.55 -9.84 18.87
N VAL A 157 13.22 -9.89 18.73
CA VAL A 157 12.29 -10.46 19.72
C VAL A 157 12.62 -11.91 20.00
N ILE A 158 12.78 -12.75 18.97
CA ILE A 158 13.11 -14.17 19.10
C ILE A 158 14.41 -14.34 19.90
N LYS A 159 15.45 -13.60 19.52
CA LYS A 159 16.76 -13.71 20.15
C LYS A 159 16.73 -13.31 21.62
N GLN A 160 16.08 -12.20 21.96
CA GLN A 160 16.10 -11.66 23.33
C GLN A 160 15.19 -12.44 24.28
N ASN A 161 14.02 -12.88 23.80
CA ASN A 161 13.08 -13.66 24.63
C ASN A 161 13.31 -15.18 24.53
N LYS A 162 14.31 -15.64 23.77
CA LYS A 162 14.62 -17.06 23.56
C LYS A 162 13.39 -17.85 23.07
N LEU A 163 12.60 -17.21 22.20
CA LEU A 163 11.40 -17.83 21.66
C LEU A 163 11.76 -19.03 20.75
N LYS A 164 10.79 -19.92 20.60
CA LYS A 164 10.86 -21.05 19.65
C LYS A 164 9.67 -20.94 18.69
N PRO A 165 9.81 -20.15 17.60
CA PRO A 165 8.76 -20.03 16.63
C PRO A 165 8.36 -21.39 16.03
N ALA A 166 7.06 -21.54 15.70
CA ALA A 166 6.55 -22.75 15.06
C ALA A 166 7.06 -22.92 13.62
N VAL A 167 7.43 -21.81 12.97
CA VAL A 167 7.97 -21.76 11.60
C VAL A 167 9.05 -20.67 11.51
N PRO A 168 9.93 -20.69 10.49
CA PRO A 168 10.93 -19.63 10.27
C PRO A 168 10.32 -18.25 10.10
N VAL A 169 11.09 -17.20 10.46
CA VAL A 169 10.63 -15.78 10.43
C VAL A 169 10.18 -15.35 9.04
N ASP A 170 10.86 -15.76 8.00
CA ASP A 170 10.50 -15.47 6.61
C ASP A 170 9.11 -16.01 6.25
N GLN A 171 8.75 -17.19 6.74
CA GLN A 171 7.39 -17.74 6.55
C GLN A 171 6.34 -16.98 7.36
N ILE A 172 6.66 -16.49 8.56
CA ILE A 172 5.78 -15.61 9.33
C ILE A 172 5.52 -14.32 8.57
N ILE A 173 6.55 -13.72 7.99
CA ILE A 173 6.44 -12.50 7.19
C ILE A 173 5.63 -12.76 5.91
N GLN A 174 5.88 -13.86 5.20
CA GLN A 174 5.08 -14.24 4.02
C GLN A 174 3.60 -14.41 4.38
N PHE A 175 3.31 -15.10 5.49
CA PHE A 175 1.94 -15.24 5.99
C PHE A 175 1.30 -13.87 6.28
N PHE A 176 2.04 -12.95 6.92
CA PHE A 176 1.56 -11.60 7.20
C PHE A 176 1.22 -10.86 5.92
N ILE A 177 2.12 -10.85 4.92
CA ILE A 177 1.93 -10.15 3.64
C ILE A 177 0.71 -10.69 2.89
N VAL A 178 0.58 -12.00 2.77
CA VAL A 178 -0.57 -12.63 2.07
C VAL A 178 -1.89 -12.26 2.74
N ASN A 179 -1.94 -12.28 4.09
CA ASN A 179 -3.14 -11.89 4.83
C ASN A 179 -3.42 -10.39 4.72
N TYR A 180 -2.39 -9.53 4.73
CA TYR A 180 -2.54 -8.09 4.49
C TYR A 180 -3.26 -7.80 3.16
N HIS A 181 -2.80 -8.39 2.05
CA HIS A 181 -3.45 -8.26 0.74
C HIS A 181 -4.86 -8.85 0.73
N GLY A 182 -5.07 -10.00 1.38
CA GLY A 182 -6.39 -10.63 1.50
C GLY A 182 -7.38 -9.75 2.28
N ILE A 183 -6.95 -9.17 3.40
CA ILE A 183 -7.75 -8.25 4.21
C ILE A 183 -8.09 -6.99 3.41
N GLN A 184 -7.11 -6.39 2.74
CA GLN A 184 -7.31 -5.22 1.88
C GLN A 184 -8.35 -5.49 0.79
N SER A 185 -8.20 -6.59 0.05
CA SER A 185 -9.13 -6.96 -1.02
C SER A 185 -10.54 -7.24 -0.48
N GLY A 186 -10.65 -7.97 0.62
CA GLY A 186 -11.92 -8.27 1.27
C GLY A 186 -12.63 -7.01 1.76
N TYR A 187 -11.90 -6.06 2.35
CA TYR A 187 -12.45 -4.78 2.79
C TYR A 187 -12.99 -3.96 1.61
N VAL A 188 -12.20 -3.80 0.54
CA VAL A 188 -12.62 -3.07 -0.66
C VAL A 188 -13.85 -3.71 -1.31
N LEU A 189 -13.88 -5.04 -1.42
CA LEU A 189 -15.03 -5.76 -1.97
C LEU A 189 -16.29 -5.51 -1.15
N THR A 190 -16.21 -5.58 0.18
CA THR A 190 -17.34 -5.34 1.08
C THR A 190 -17.88 -3.92 0.93
N GLU A 191 -17.00 -2.91 0.91
CA GLU A 191 -17.40 -1.51 0.76
C GLU A 191 -17.99 -1.21 -0.63
N CYS A 192 -17.42 -1.80 -1.69
CA CYS A 192 -17.89 -1.57 -3.06
C CYS A 192 -19.25 -2.22 -3.34
N PHE A 193 -19.46 -3.43 -2.84
CA PHE A 193 -20.72 -4.14 -3.10
C PHE A 193 -21.85 -3.73 -2.17
N LYS A 194 -21.58 -2.92 -1.12
CA LYS A 194 -22.55 -2.60 -0.05
C LYS A 194 -23.30 -3.85 0.37
N ALA A 195 -22.56 -4.92 0.57
CA ALA A 195 -23.09 -6.27 0.63
C ALA A 195 -23.87 -6.46 1.91
N GLU A 196 -25.14 -6.08 1.88
CA GLU A 196 -26.15 -6.48 2.88
C GLU A 196 -26.34 -8.01 2.92
N HIS A 197 -25.81 -8.73 1.92
CA HIS A 197 -26.02 -10.14 1.68
C HIS A 197 -24.79 -11.05 1.90
N ILE A 198 -23.62 -10.52 2.24
CA ILE A 198 -22.53 -11.38 2.73
C ILE A 198 -22.83 -11.64 4.20
N GLU A 199 -23.31 -12.84 4.52
CA GLU A 199 -23.47 -13.32 5.88
C GLU A 199 -22.16 -13.16 6.65
N GLY A 200 -22.17 -12.28 7.67
CA GLY A 200 -20.99 -11.89 8.41
C GLY A 200 -20.35 -10.62 7.85
N LYS A 201 -20.75 -9.46 8.40
CA LYS A 201 -20.10 -8.19 8.09
C LYS A 201 -18.59 -8.34 8.25
N TYR A 202 -17.85 -8.13 7.17
CA TYR A 202 -16.38 -8.13 7.17
C TYR A 202 -15.88 -6.99 8.05
N LYS A 203 -15.48 -7.32 9.27
CA LYS A 203 -14.98 -6.34 10.22
C LYS A 203 -13.47 -6.30 10.13
N ILE A 204 -12.95 -5.26 9.52
CA ILE A 204 -11.51 -5.09 9.31
C ILE A 204 -10.71 -5.16 10.62
N ASP A 205 -11.24 -4.61 11.72
CA ASP A 205 -10.59 -4.65 13.02
C ASP A 205 -10.45 -6.09 13.54
N ASP A 206 -11.49 -6.92 13.36
CA ASP A 206 -11.46 -8.33 13.75
C ASP A 206 -10.47 -9.12 12.88
N MET A 207 -10.39 -8.83 11.58
CA MET A 207 -9.44 -9.49 10.68
C MET A 207 -7.99 -9.19 11.08
N TYR A 208 -7.68 -7.93 11.34
CA TYR A 208 -6.33 -7.55 11.79
C TYR A 208 -6.01 -8.07 13.20
N ARG A 209 -6.99 -8.13 14.11
CA ARG A 209 -6.81 -8.76 15.42
C ARG A 209 -6.49 -10.25 15.28
N ASN A 210 -7.20 -10.96 14.40
CA ASN A 210 -6.96 -12.37 14.11
C ASN A 210 -5.58 -12.58 13.46
N LEU A 211 -5.15 -11.69 12.57
CA LEU A 211 -3.82 -11.71 12.00
C LEU A 211 -2.75 -11.54 13.08
N ALA A 212 -2.90 -10.55 13.97
CA ALA A 212 -2.00 -10.34 15.10
C ALA A 212 -1.90 -11.59 16.00
N THR A 213 -3.06 -12.15 16.36
CA THR A 213 -3.13 -13.38 17.16
C THR A 213 -2.40 -14.54 16.48
N SER A 214 -2.59 -14.71 15.18
CA SER A 214 -1.93 -15.77 14.41
C SER A 214 -0.39 -15.60 14.41
N VAL A 215 0.08 -14.38 14.18
CA VAL A 215 1.52 -14.07 14.21
C VAL A 215 2.11 -14.31 15.59
N VAL A 216 1.44 -13.88 16.66
CA VAL A 216 1.86 -14.11 18.03
C VAL A 216 1.99 -15.62 18.35
N LEU A 217 1.00 -16.42 17.95
CA LEU A 217 1.03 -17.86 18.12
C LEU A 217 2.15 -18.53 17.30
N MET A 218 2.34 -18.11 16.03
CA MET A 218 3.45 -18.61 15.20
C MET A 218 4.82 -18.29 15.80
N MET A 219 4.95 -17.16 16.50
CA MET A 219 6.16 -16.76 17.23
C MET A 219 6.37 -17.55 18.53
N GLY A 220 5.42 -18.36 18.97
CA GLY A 220 5.46 -19.10 20.24
C GLY A 220 4.98 -18.29 21.45
N GLY A 221 4.30 -17.17 21.22
CA GLY A 221 3.64 -16.36 22.25
C GLY A 221 2.26 -16.86 22.64
N LYS A 222 1.55 -16.07 23.46
CA LYS A 222 0.20 -16.37 23.92
C LYS A 222 -0.76 -15.33 23.33
N ALA A 223 -1.90 -15.79 22.83
CA ALA A 223 -2.96 -14.88 22.40
C ALA A 223 -3.41 -13.98 23.57
N ALA A 224 -3.67 -12.70 23.26
CA ALA A 224 -4.33 -11.81 24.21
C ALA A 224 -5.72 -12.39 24.59
N LYS A 225 -6.07 -12.29 25.86
CA LYS A 225 -7.37 -12.73 26.37
C LYS A 225 -8.48 -11.77 25.97
#